data_1cbe1f7ca5bd33992e715e2925873842
#
_entry.id   1cbe1f7ca5bd33992e715e2925873842
#
_cell.length_a   1.000
_cell.length_b   1.000
_cell.length_c   1.000
_cell.angle_alpha   90.00
_cell.angle_beta   90.00
_cell.angle_gamma   90.00
#
_symmetry.space_group_name_H-M   'P 1'
#
loop_
_entity.id
_entity.type
_entity.pdbx_description
1 polymer ?
#
loop_
_entity_poly.entity_id
_entity_poly.type
_entity_poly.pdbx_seq_one_letter_code
_entity_poly.pdbx_strand_id
1 'polypeptide(L)'
;MYGSPLGAPRRGHPEGSGPSSTTGVHLVRRLPSSVGRAGFGSDDGSMWTAALATFISATIATVIAAGTPGWVAPVESGLSNLLRPFERPADRFAPGHRGIDLAASPATPVQAIGSGRVSFVGDVAGVPTVSVEHPPSLLLSTYQPVTGSVEVGDQVTAGGVIGQLASDVSGTVGHCSSPCLHLGLRRQLWQALDATSDPYLDPRAWILREPVLKPLVP
;
A
#
# COMPACT_ATOMS: atom_id res chain seq x y z
N MET A 1 -30.78 51.19 -9.14
CA MET A 1 -29.88 52.06 -8.34
C MET A 1 -28.69 51.20 -7.98
N TYR A 2 -27.70 51.26 -8.76
CA TYR A 2 -26.40 51.94 -8.71
C TYR A 2 -25.69 51.77 -7.36
N GLY A 3 -24.50 51.15 -7.40
CA GLY A 3 -23.52 51.25 -6.38
C GLY A 3 -22.43 50.15 -6.42
N SER A 4 -21.55 50.15 -7.41
CA SER A 4 -20.13 49.77 -7.26
C SER A 4 -19.33 51.06 -7.07
N PRO A 5 -18.01 51.05 -6.80
CA PRO A 5 -16.99 50.05 -6.43
C PRO A 5 -16.04 50.58 -5.34
N LEU A 6 -14.91 49.93 -5.13
CA LEU A 6 -13.57 50.34 -4.61
C LEU A 6 -13.07 49.27 -3.62
N GLY A 7 -11.89 48.73 -3.65
CA GLY A 7 -10.64 49.00 -4.28
C GLY A 7 -9.63 48.10 -3.63
N ALA A 8 -8.77 47.47 -4.38
CA ALA A 8 -7.64 46.68 -3.86
C ALA A 8 -6.56 47.56 -3.24
N PRO A 9 -5.70 47.03 -2.41
CA PRO A 9 -4.28 47.35 -2.51
C PRO A 9 -3.42 46.14 -2.77
N ARG A 10 -2.60 46.24 -3.80
CA ARG A 10 -1.36 45.51 -4.03
C ARG A 10 -0.33 45.93 -2.99
N ARG A 11 0.37 44.99 -2.42
CA ARG A 11 1.75 45.08 -1.90
C ARG A 11 2.32 43.69 -2.03
N GLY A 12 3.46 43.41 -2.53
CA GLY A 12 4.74 44.08 -2.64
C GLY A 12 5.72 42.97 -2.46
N HIS A 13 6.40 42.54 -3.54
CA HIS A 13 7.57 41.65 -3.42
C HIS A 13 8.69 42.36 -2.64
N PRO A 14 9.53 41.60 -1.93
CA PRO A 14 10.94 41.93 -1.92
C PRO A 14 11.75 40.85 -2.63
N GLU A 15 12.48 41.30 -3.64
CA GLU A 15 13.69 40.67 -4.15
C GLU A 15 14.80 40.79 -3.08
N GLY A 16 15.62 39.80 -3.02
CA GLY A 16 16.85 39.78 -2.21
C GLY A 16 17.61 38.51 -2.54
N SER A 17 18.34 38.50 -3.58
CA SER A 17 19.79 38.65 -3.75
C SER A 17 20.64 37.62 -3.02
N GLY A 18 21.27 36.76 -3.82
CA GLY A 18 22.68 36.59 -3.83
C GLY A 18 23.27 35.27 -3.38
N PRO A 19 24.20 34.74 -4.16
CA PRO A 19 24.73 33.40 -3.99
C PRO A 19 25.94 33.39 -3.05
N SER A 20 26.10 32.30 -2.31
CA SER A 20 27.38 31.98 -1.68
C SER A 20 27.83 30.58 -2.09
N SER A 21 28.77 30.61 -2.98
CA SER A 21 29.67 29.51 -3.30
C SER A 21 30.45 29.14 -2.06
N THR A 22 30.41 27.90 -1.62
CA THR A 22 31.43 27.35 -0.75
C THR A 22 31.93 26.04 -1.35
N THR A 23 33.10 26.16 -1.92
CA THR A 23 33.98 25.09 -2.37
C THR A 23 34.36 24.24 -1.16
N GLY A 24 33.89 23.02 -1.09
CA GLY A 24 34.21 22.02 -0.06
C GLY A 24 35.04 20.89 -0.65
N VAL A 25 36.27 20.90 -0.32
CA VAL A 25 37.42 20.08 -0.59
C VAL A 25 37.13 18.58 -0.60
N HIS A 26 37.47 17.92 -1.72
CA HIS A 26 37.63 16.47 -1.86
C HIS A 26 38.76 15.95 -0.98
N LEU A 27 38.42 15.21 0.06
CA LEU A 27 39.37 14.43 0.83
C LEU A 27 39.43 13.01 0.28
N VAL A 28 40.36 12.78 -0.65
CA VAL A 28 40.74 11.45 -1.13
C VAL A 28 41.55 10.76 -0.05
N ARG A 29 40.94 9.85 0.67
CA ARG A 29 41.61 8.99 1.63
C ARG A 29 42.27 7.83 0.90
N ARG A 30 43.59 7.91 0.68
CA ARG A 30 44.42 6.84 0.18
C ARG A 30 44.48 5.70 1.21
N LEU A 31 44.15 4.48 0.76
CA LEU A 31 44.41 3.25 1.51
C LEU A 31 45.88 2.87 1.37
N PRO A 32 46.54 2.41 2.44
CA PRO A 32 47.91 1.89 2.33
C PRO A 32 47.87 0.46 1.81
N SER A 33 48.57 0.25 0.73
CA SER A 33 48.98 -1.05 0.20
C SER A 33 50.15 -1.57 1.03
N SER A 34 49.89 -2.57 1.88
CA SER A 34 50.95 -3.42 2.42
C SER A 34 50.73 -4.85 1.97
N VAL A 35 51.39 -5.21 0.92
CA VAL A 35 51.60 -6.59 0.50
C VAL A 35 52.64 -7.21 1.41
N GLY A 36 52.20 -7.91 2.43
CA GLY A 36 53.00 -8.79 3.23
C GLY A 36 53.13 -10.15 2.55
N ARG A 37 54.31 -10.42 2.01
CA ARG A 37 54.72 -11.72 1.48
C ARG A 37 55.05 -12.62 2.67
N ALA A 38 54.15 -13.56 3.03
CA ALA A 38 54.44 -14.60 4.00
C ALA A 38 54.79 -15.88 3.27
N GLY A 39 55.93 -16.45 3.69
CA GLY A 39 56.60 -17.57 3.06
C GLY A 39 55.85 -18.89 3.16
N PHE A 40 56.09 -19.70 2.16
CA PHE A 40 55.74 -21.11 2.11
C PHE A 40 56.55 -21.86 3.19
N GLY A 41 55.86 -22.38 4.17
CA GLY A 41 56.34 -23.46 5.02
C GLY A 41 55.51 -24.69 4.70
N SER A 42 56.15 -25.62 4.02
CA SER A 42 55.70 -27.00 3.87
C SER A 42 55.84 -27.65 5.23
N ASP A 43 54.76 -28.25 5.77
CA ASP A 43 54.77 -29.53 6.45
C ASP A 43 53.39 -29.85 7.07
N ASP A 44 53.07 -31.14 6.90
CA ASP A 44 52.07 -31.91 7.61
C ASP A 44 50.58 -31.77 7.23
N GLY A 45 50.28 -32.69 6.34
CA GLY A 45 48.93 -33.15 6.03
C GLY A 45 48.26 -33.84 7.24
N SER A 46 46.96 -33.91 7.11
CA SER A 46 46.01 -34.62 7.93
C SER A 46 45.60 -33.90 9.22
N MET A 47 44.36 -33.41 9.19
CA MET A 47 43.34 -33.39 10.22
C MET A 47 42.33 -32.23 10.14
N TRP A 48 42.21 -31.51 9.03
CA TRP A 48 41.26 -30.40 8.94
C TRP A 48 40.13 -30.55 7.90
N THR A 49 39.93 -31.75 7.33
CA THR A 49 38.89 -31.98 6.30
C THR A 49 37.52 -32.45 6.83
N ALA A 50 37.34 -32.54 8.13
CA ALA A 50 36.08 -33.04 8.70
C ALA A 50 35.18 -31.99 9.38
N ALA A 51 35.56 -30.68 9.42
CA ALA A 51 34.83 -29.67 10.16
C ALA A 51 34.05 -28.65 9.32
N LEU A 52 34.14 -28.69 7.99
CA LEU A 52 33.47 -27.72 7.12
C LEU A 52 32.18 -28.22 6.42
N ALA A 53 31.80 -29.49 6.66
CA ALA A 53 30.63 -30.06 5.98
C ALA A 53 29.33 -29.99 6.81
N THR A 54 29.36 -29.49 8.06
CA THR A 54 28.19 -29.55 8.97
C THR A 54 27.48 -28.20 9.18
N PHE A 55 27.95 -27.10 8.61
CA PHE A 55 27.34 -25.77 8.81
C PHE A 55 26.50 -25.25 7.65
N ILE A 56 26.32 -26.00 6.55
CA ILE A 56 25.54 -25.53 5.38
C ILE A 56 24.11 -26.10 5.35
N SER A 57 23.75 -27.01 6.27
CA SER A 57 22.43 -27.67 6.24
C SER A 57 21.32 -27.07 7.12
N ALA A 58 21.57 -25.96 7.80
CA ALA A 58 20.58 -25.44 8.77
C ALA A 58 19.89 -24.13 8.38
N THR A 59 20.12 -23.57 7.20
CA THR A 59 19.57 -22.24 6.84
C THR A 59 18.63 -22.21 5.63
N ILE A 60 18.18 -23.34 5.11
CA ILE A 60 17.25 -23.37 3.95
C ILE A 60 15.82 -23.76 4.32
N ALA A 61 15.46 -23.84 5.58
CA ALA A 61 14.14 -24.33 5.98
C ALA A 61 13.13 -23.24 6.44
N THR A 62 13.33 -21.95 6.13
CA THR A 62 12.40 -20.91 6.62
C THR A 62 11.93 -19.94 5.52
N VAL A 63 11.85 -20.35 4.30
CA VAL A 63 11.22 -19.54 3.26
C VAL A 63 10.38 -20.44 2.39
N ILE A 64 9.21 -20.84 2.81
CA ILE A 64 8.04 -21.09 1.97
C ILE A 64 6.82 -21.26 2.90
N ALA A 65 6.32 -20.15 3.40
CA ALA A 65 4.90 -19.99 3.65
C ALA A 65 4.47 -18.69 2.98
N ALA A 66 4.85 -18.52 1.71
CA ALA A 66 4.11 -17.65 0.82
C ALA A 66 2.82 -18.40 0.50
N GLY A 67 1.87 -18.35 1.44
CA GLY A 67 0.49 -18.70 1.14
C GLY A 67 0.13 -17.98 -0.16
N THR A 68 -0.48 -18.70 -1.11
CA THR A 68 -1.06 -18.10 -2.31
C THR A 68 -1.77 -16.81 -1.90
N PRO A 69 -1.53 -15.68 -2.58
CA PRO A 69 -2.20 -14.44 -2.24
C PRO A 69 -3.70 -14.62 -2.47
N GLY A 70 -4.38 -15.15 -1.44
CA GLY A 70 -5.82 -15.19 -1.41
C GLY A 70 -6.33 -13.78 -1.20
N TRP A 71 -7.40 -13.43 -1.87
CA TRP A 71 -8.16 -12.23 -1.56
C TRP A 71 -9.17 -12.59 -0.45
N VAL A 72 -9.23 -11.78 0.59
CA VAL A 72 -10.07 -12.02 1.77
C VAL A 72 -11.02 -10.86 2.02
N ALA A 73 -12.05 -11.10 2.81
CA ALA A 73 -12.94 -10.02 3.23
C ALA A 73 -12.22 -9.02 4.16
N PRO A 74 -12.55 -7.73 4.11
CA PRO A 74 -11.87 -6.70 4.90
C PRO A 74 -12.31 -6.67 6.37
N VAL A 75 -13.41 -7.33 6.72
CA VAL A 75 -13.96 -7.45 8.08
C VAL A 75 -14.34 -8.89 8.37
N GLU A 76 -14.32 -9.27 9.66
CA GLU A 76 -14.58 -10.66 10.08
C GLU A 76 -15.95 -11.19 9.64
N SER A 77 -16.97 -10.33 9.58
CA SER A 77 -18.31 -10.70 9.10
C SER A 77 -18.34 -11.09 7.62
N GLY A 78 -17.23 -10.94 6.93
CA GLY A 78 -17.13 -11.27 5.51
C GLY A 78 -18.00 -10.35 4.64
N LEU A 79 -18.55 -10.92 3.56
CA LEU A 79 -19.47 -10.20 2.66
C LEU A 79 -20.95 -10.39 3.02
N SER A 80 -21.26 -11.10 4.12
CA SER A 80 -22.64 -11.37 4.54
C SER A 80 -23.41 -10.10 4.95
N ASN A 81 -22.66 -9.07 5.40
CA ASN A 81 -23.21 -7.79 5.85
C ASN A 81 -23.15 -6.69 4.77
N LEU A 82 -23.29 -7.08 3.51
CA LEU A 82 -23.30 -6.14 2.38
C LEU A 82 -24.53 -5.25 2.46
N LEU A 83 -24.32 -3.94 2.62
CA LEU A 83 -25.36 -2.90 2.63
C LEU A 83 -25.63 -2.38 1.22
N ARG A 84 -24.56 -2.10 0.48
CA ARG A 84 -24.66 -1.56 -0.88
C ARG A 84 -23.64 -2.21 -1.80
N PRO A 85 -24.08 -2.79 -2.92
CA PRO A 85 -23.19 -3.38 -3.91
C PRO A 85 -22.50 -2.33 -4.77
N PHE A 86 -21.49 -2.77 -5.51
CA PHE A 86 -20.87 -1.99 -6.57
C PHE A 86 -21.89 -1.69 -7.68
N GLU A 87 -21.99 -0.42 -8.09
CA GLU A 87 -22.82 0.05 -9.18
C GLU A 87 -21.92 0.78 -10.19
N ARG A 88 -21.64 0.12 -11.31
CA ARG A 88 -20.73 0.69 -12.30
C ARG A 88 -21.31 1.99 -12.87
N PRO A 89 -20.58 3.12 -12.78
CA PRO A 89 -20.97 4.33 -13.48
C PRO A 89 -20.98 4.12 -15.00
N ALA A 90 -21.87 4.83 -15.69
CA ALA A 90 -21.93 4.79 -17.16
C ALA A 90 -20.65 5.36 -17.82
N ASP A 91 -20.06 6.37 -17.17
CA ASP A 91 -18.76 6.95 -17.51
C ASP A 91 -18.04 7.42 -16.23
N ARG A 92 -16.82 8.00 -16.42
CA ARG A 92 -15.97 8.44 -15.31
C ARG A 92 -16.66 9.45 -14.37
N PHE A 93 -17.56 10.27 -14.85
CA PHE A 93 -18.20 11.34 -14.08
C PHE A 93 -19.66 11.03 -13.73
N ALA A 94 -20.21 9.96 -14.29
CA ALA A 94 -21.58 9.54 -14.02
C ALA A 94 -21.76 9.09 -12.55
N PRO A 95 -22.96 9.21 -12.00
CA PRO A 95 -23.29 8.65 -10.71
C PRO A 95 -23.16 7.13 -10.72
N GLY A 96 -22.86 6.57 -9.56
CA GLY A 96 -22.68 5.15 -9.34
C GLY A 96 -22.12 4.89 -7.96
N HIS A 97 -21.79 3.63 -7.64
CA HIS A 97 -21.14 3.24 -6.42
C HIS A 97 -19.81 2.55 -6.73
N ARG A 98 -18.70 3.25 -6.49
CA ARG A 98 -17.32 2.82 -6.88
C ARG A 98 -16.66 1.89 -5.90
N GLY A 99 -17.46 1.15 -5.14
CA GLY A 99 -17.03 0.18 -4.15
C GLY A 99 -18.19 -0.64 -3.66
N ILE A 100 -18.01 -1.26 -2.50
CA ILE A 100 -19.06 -1.93 -1.74
C ILE A 100 -19.10 -1.34 -0.34
N ASP A 101 -20.28 -1.33 0.28
CA ASP A 101 -20.46 -0.93 1.67
C ASP A 101 -20.83 -2.14 2.51
N LEU A 102 -20.05 -2.36 3.56
CA LEU A 102 -20.22 -3.46 4.50
C LEU A 102 -20.61 -2.89 5.87
N ALA A 103 -21.67 -3.40 6.48
CA ALA A 103 -22.03 -3.02 7.84
C ALA A 103 -20.90 -3.43 8.79
N ALA A 104 -20.43 -2.49 9.58
CA ALA A 104 -19.42 -2.71 10.60
C ALA A 104 -19.58 -1.67 11.71
N SER A 105 -19.36 -2.08 12.96
CA SER A 105 -19.42 -1.17 14.11
C SER A 105 -18.14 -0.32 14.20
N PRO A 106 -18.21 0.88 14.81
CA PRO A 106 -17.02 1.64 15.17
C PRO A 106 -15.98 0.76 15.90
N ALA A 107 -14.71 1.03 15.67
CA ALA A 107 -13.58 0.28 16.19
C ALA A 107 -13.45 -1.20 15.69
N THR A 108 -14.32 -1.66 14.77
CA THR A 108 -14.12 -2.96 14.11
C THR A 108 -12.76 -2.97 13.41
N PRO A 109 -11.90 -3.98 13.65
CA PRO A 109 -10.66 -4.14 12.92
C PRO A 109 -10.90 -4.29 11.42
N VAL A 110 -10.15 -3.55 10.62
CA VAL A 110 -10.20 -3.60 9.15
C VAL A 110 -8.92 -4.23 8.64
N GLN A 111 -9.07 -5.20 7.75
CA GLN A 111 -8.00 -6.02 7.20
C GLN A 111 -7.74 -5.68 5.73
N ALA A 112 -6.48 -5.83 5.30
CA ALA A 112 -6.14 -5.76 3.88
C ALA A 112 -6.78 -6.92 3.11
N ILE A 113 -7.52 -6.62 2.04
CA ILE A 113 -8.18 -7.64 1.21
C ILE A 113 -7.20 -8.51 0.42
N GLY A 114 -5.96 -8.07 0.26
CA GLY A 114 -4.89 -8.78 -0.42
C GLY A 114 -3.54 -8.34 0.11
N SER A 115 -2.52 -9.17 -0.12
CA SER A 115 -1.14 -8.78 0.21
C SER A 115 -0.71 -7.59 -0.66
N GLY A 116 0.08 -6.68 -0.10
CA GLY A 116 0.47 -5.49 -0.82
C GLY A 116 1.31 -4.53 0.01
N ARG A 117 1.38 -3.29 -0.47
CA ARG A 117 2.09 -2.19 0.16
C ARG A 117 1.14 -1.03 0.44
N VAL A 118 1.19 -0.49 1.64
CA VAL A 118 0.41 0.69 2.01
C VAL A 118 0.91 1.89 1.19
N SER A 119 0.02 2.50 0.42
CA SER A 119 0.33 3.64 -0.45
C SER A 119 -0.21 4.96 0.09
N PHE A 120 -1.18 4.93 0.99
CA PHE A 120 -1.75 6.11 1.60
C PHE A 120 -2.35 5.81 2.98
N VAL A 121 -2.11 6.70 3.93
CA VAL A 121 -2.77 6.78 5.23
C VAL A 121 -3.00 8.25 5.55
N GLY A 122 -4.24 8.65 5.79
CA GLY A 122 -4.57 10.06 6.05
C GLY A 122 -6.03 10.37 5.77
N ASP A 123 -6.38 11.64 5.70
CA ASP A 123 -7.74 12.09 5.43
C ASP A 123 -7.94 12.46 3.96
N VAL A 124 -9.01 11.98 3.38
CA VAL A 124 -9.49 12.39 2.05
C VAL A 124 -10.83 13.10 2.25
N ALA A 125 -10.84 14.41 2.00
CA ALA A 125 -12.01 15.26 2.22
C ALA A 125 -12.62 15.12 3.65
N GLY A 126 -11.74 14.98 4.66
CA GLY A 126 -12.14 14.82 6.06
C GLY A 126 -12.56 13.39 6.44
N VAL A 127 -12.33 12.41 5.58
CA VAL A 127 -12.63 10.99 5.83
C VAL A 127 -11.32 10.22 6.02
N PRO A 128 -11.08 9.61 7.21
CA PRO A 128 -9.92 8.77 7.44
C PRO A 128 -9.85 7.62 6.43
N THR A 129 -8.72 7.50 5.77
CA THR A 129 -8.57 6.62 4.60
C THR A 129 -7.25 5.87 4.65
N VAL A 130 -7.29 4.58 4.35
CA VAL A 130 -6.11 3.76 4.08
C VAL A 130 -6.21 3.22 2.66
N SER A 131 -5.10 3.21 1.91
CA SER A 131 -5.02 2.58 0.59
C SER A 131 -3.83 1.62 0.50
N VAL A 132 -4.07 0.48 -0.16
CA VAL A 132 -3.07 -0.58 -0.34
C VAL A 132 -2.93 -0.91 -1.83
N GLU A 133 -1.70 -0.88 -2.33
CA GLU A 133 -1.34 -1.34 -3.66
C GLU A 133 -1.06 -2.84 -3.65
N HIS A 134 -1.53 -3.56 -4.66
CA HIS A 134 -1.44 -5.02 -4.76
C HIS A 134 -0.62 -5.46 -5.99
N PRO A 135 0.72 -5.43 -5.93
CA PRO A 135 1.54 -6.01 -6.99
C PRO A 135 1.44 -7.55 -6.98
N PRO A 136 1.52 -8.21 -8.13
CA PRO A 136 1.67 -7.69 -9.49
C PRO A 136 0.34 -7.35 -10.18
N SER A 137 -0.80 -7.41 -9.47
CA SER A 137 -2.14 -7.24 -10.07
C SER A 137 -2.42 -5.84 -10.59
N LEU A 138 -1.59 -4.84 -10.20
CA LEU A 138 -1.77 -3.42 -10.50
C LEU A 138 -3.13 -2.89 -10.02
N LEU A 139 -3.60 -3.41 -8.90
CA LEU A 139 -4.82 -2.96 -8.23
C LEU A 139 -4.48 -2.10 -7.03
N LEU A 140 -5.40 -1.21 -6.70
CA LEU A 140 -5.40 -0.39 -5.49
C LEU A 140 -6.72 -0.59 -4.77
N SER A 141 -6.67 -1.03 -3.52
CA SER A 141 -7.82 -1.01 -2.62
C SER A 141 -7.80 0.24 -1.75
N THR A 142 -8.98 0.77 -1.43
CA THR A 142 -9.17 1.94 -0.57
C THR A 142 -10.25 1.63 0.45
N TYR A 143 -9.97 1.96 1.70
CA TYR A 143 -10.80 1.65 2.88
C TYR A 143 -11.21 2.95 3.57
N GLN A 144 -12.51 3.17 3.73
CA GLN A 144 -13.11 4.38 4.31
C GLN A 144 -14.36 4.05 5.14
N PRO A 145 -14.58 4.71 6.27
CA PRO A 145 -13.64 5.53 7.05
C PRO A 145 -12.77 4.63 7.92
N VAL A 146 -11.45 4.68 7.78
CA VAL A 146 -10.54 3.83 8.54
C VAL A 146 -9.42 4.66 9.16
N THR A 147 -9.33 4.64 10.48
CA THR A 147 -8.17 5.12 11.21
C THR A 147 -7.07 4.08 11.10
N GLY A 148 -6.01 4.41 10.35
CA GLY A 148 -4.91 3.51 10.08
C GLY A 148 -4.07 3.20 11.31
N SER A 149 -3.61 1.93 11.43
CA SER A 149 -2.60 1.48 12.39
C SER A 149 -1.27 1.09 11.72
N VAL A 150 -1.15 1.42 10.45
CA VAL A 150 0.02 1.18 9.57
C VAL A 150 0.53 2.50 9.02
N GLU A 151 1.75 2.49 8.47
CA GLU A 151 2.38 3.65 7.85
C GLU A 151 2.53 3.46 6.33
N VAL A 152 2.64 4.58 5.60
CA VAL A 152 2.91 4.53 4.15
C VAL A 152 4.25 3.85 3.90
N GLY A 153 4.23 2.83 3.06
CA GLY A 153 5.39 2.00 2.75
C GLY A 153 5.39 0.63 3.38
N ASP A 154 4.57 0.40 4.41
CA ASP A 154 4.48 -0.90 5.08
C ASP A 154 4.03 -2.00 4.11
N GLN A 155 4.61 -3.19 4.30
CA GLN A 155 4.15 -4.41 3.64
C GLN A 155 3.07 -5.06 4.49
N VAL A 156 1.94 -5.36 3.87
CA VAL A 156 0.81 -6.02 4.53
C VAL A 156 0.49 -7.34 3.82
N THR A 157 0.03 -8.31 4.60
CA THR A 157 -0.47 -9.58 4.06
C THR A 157 -1.99 -9.54 3.94
N ALA A 158 -2.56 -10.38 3.07
CA ALA A 158 -4.01 -10.59 3.04
C ALA A 158 -4.50 -11.00 4.43
N GLY A 159 -5.54 -10.35 4.96
CA GLY A 159 -6.04 -10.55 6.31
C GLY A 159 -5.26 -9.83 7.42
N GLY A 160 -4.13 -9.17 7.09
CA GLY A 160 -3.41 -8.33 8.05
C GLY A 160 -4.24 -7.08 8.42
N VAL A 161 -4.30 -6.74 9.72
CA VAL A 161 -5.01 -5.54 10.19
C VAL A 161 -4.26 -4.29 9.74
N ILE A 162 -4.98 -3.37 9.11
CA ILE A 162 -4.46 -2.08 8.62
C ILE A 162 -5.00 -0.88 9.38
N GLY A 163 -5.98 -1.09 10.25
CA GLY A 163 -6.62 -0.05 11.04
C GLY A 163 -7.93 -0.53 11.64
N GLN A 164 -8.74 0.42 12.04
CA GLN A 164 -10.08 0.17 12.57
C GLN A 164 -11.09 1.15 11.98
N LEU A 165 -12.36 0.76 11.93
CA LEU A 165 -13.43 1.63 11.49
C LEU A 165 -13.50 2.85 12.41
N ALA A 166 -13.45 4.05 11.84
CA ALA A 166 -13.49 5.29 12.60
C ALA A 166 -14.86 5.51 13.26
N SER A 167 -14.84 6.05 14.50
CA SER A 167 -16.06 6.24 15.31
C SER A 167 -16.81 7.55 15.03
N ASP A 168 -16.11 8.59 14.57
CA ASP A 168 -16.65 9.96 14.51
C ASP A 168 -16.75 10.53 13.09
N VAL A 169 -17.37 9.78 12.20
CA VAL A 169 -17.67 10.28 10.84
C VAL A 169 -19.16 10.64 10.72
N SER A 170 -19.68 11.33 11.73
CA SER A 170 -21.05 11.84 11.69
C SER A 170 -21.20 12.84 10.55
N GLY A 171 -21.89 12.43 9.50
CA GLY A 171 -22.38 13.29 8.43
C GLY A 171 -21.51 13.42 7.19
N THR A 172 -20.28 12.90 7.14
CA THR A 172 -19.38 13.16 6.01
C THR A 172 -19.16 11.96 5.08
N VAL A 173 -19.42 10.75 5.53
CA VAL A 173 -19.39 9.53 4.70
C VAL A 173 -20.82 9.15 4.25
N GLY A 174 -21.59 10.12 4.02
CA GLY A 174 -23.00 10.30 3.81
C GLY A 174 -23.77 9.36 2.89
N HIS A 175 -23.31 8.18 2.56
CA HIS A 175 -24.08 7.24 1.75
C HIS A 175 -24.60 6.02 2.53
N CYS A 176 -24.11 5.76 3.75
CA CYS A 176 -24.66 4.74 4.63
C CYS A 176 -25.56 5.35 5.68
N SER A 177 -26.73 4.74 5.91
CA SER A 177 -27.66 5.12 6.99
C SER A 177 -27.23 4.61 8.37
N SER A 178 -26.25 3.73 8.43
CA SER A 178 -25.65 3.15 9.63
C SER A 178 -24.12 3.06 9.45
N PRO A 179 -23.34 2.86 10.51
CA PRO A 179 -21.90 2.70 10.38
C PRO A 179 -21.53 1.61 9.37
N CYS A 180 -20.66 1.93 8.44
CA CYS A 180 -20.25 1.02 7.37
C CYS A 180 -18.79 1.25 6.96
N LEU A 181 -18.17 0.19 6.45
CA LEU A 181 -16.91 0.25 5.74
C LEU A 181 -17.20 0.34 4.24
N HIS A 182 -16.74 1.41 3.60
CA HIS A 182 -16.66 1.50 2.15
C HIS A 182 -15.34 0.90 1.67
N LEU A 183 -15.41 -0.09 0.80
CA LEU A 183 -14.27 -0.72 0.15
C LEU A 183 -14.29 -0.42 -1.34
N GLY A 184 -13.37 0.40 -1.81
CA GLY A 184 -13.12 0.64 -3.23
C GLY A 184 -12.01 -0.25 -3.77
N LEU A 185 -12.11 -0.67 -5.03
CA LEU A 185 -11.04 -1.36 -5.76
C LEU A 185 -10.91 -0.76 -7.16
N ARG A 186 -9.68 -0.40 -7.56
CA ARG A 186 -9.45 0.20 -8.88
C ARG A 186 -8.15 -0.26 -9.52
N ARG A 187 -8.06 -0.13 -10.85
CA ARG A 187 -6.82 -0.31 -11.59
C ARG A 187 -5.90 0.90 -11.41
N GLN A 188 -4.60 0.68 -11.18
CA GLN A 188 -3.62 1.76 -11.03
C GLN A 188 -3.26 2.42 -12.37
N LEU A 189 -3.13 1.63 -13.44
CA LEU A 189 -2.70 2.10 -14.77
C LEU A 189 -3.87 2.51 -15.68
N TRP A 190 -5.04 2.81 -15.13
CA TRP A 190 -6.22 3.13 -15.92
C TRP A 190 -6.02 4.35 -16.85
N GLN A 191 -5.22 5.34 -16.44
CA GLN A 191 -4.94 6.54 -17.27
C GLN A 191 -4.15 6.20 -18.53
N ALA A 192 -3.33 5.17 -18.49
CA ALA A 192 -2.54 4.73 -19.64
C ALA A 192 -3.34 3.86 -20.62
N LEU A 193 -4.44 3.24 -20.15
CA LEU A 193 -5.22 2.28 -20.94
C LEU A 193 -6.43 2.93 -21.60
N ASP A 194 -7.18 3.72 -20.87
CA ASP A 194 -8.37 4.43 -21.37
C ASP A 194 -8.81 5.47 -20.33
N ALA A 195 -8.58 6.74 -20.65
CA ALA A 195 -8.93 7.86 -19.77
C ALA A 195 -10.45 8.12 -19.68
N THR A 196 -11.25 7.52 -20.53
CA THR A 196 -12.71 7.72 -20.59
C THR A 196 -13.48 6.71 -19.76
N SER A 197 -12.92 5.50 -19.55
CA SER A 197 -13.57 4.47 -18.76
C SER A 197 -13.38 4.67 -17.27
N ASP A 198 -14.37 4.24 -16.49
CA ASP A 198 -14.26 4.22 -15.03
C ASP A 198 -13.27 3.11 -14.59
N PRO A 199 -12.23 3.44 -13.79
CA PRO A 199 -11.19 2.51 -13.41
C PRO A 199 -11.62 1.52 -12.31
N TYR A 200 -12.77 1.73 -11.70
CA TYR A 200 -13.22 0.96 -10.55
C TYR A 200 -13.78 -0.41 -10.92
N LEU A 201 -13.59 -1.35 -10.03
CA LEU A 201 -13.96 -2.75 -10.16
C LEU A 201 -14.83 -3.17 -8.97
N ASP A 202 -15.68 -4.17 -9.17
CA ASP A 202 -16.41 -4.80 -8.06
C ASP A 202 -15.43 -5.60 -7.19
N PRO A 203 -15.21 -5.21 -5.91
CA PRO A 203 -14.30 -5.95 -5.03
C PRO A 203 -14.71 -7.40 -4.80
N ARG A 204 -16.02 -7.72 -4.86
CA ARG A 204 -16.55 -9.07 -4.64
C ARG A 204 -15.99 -10.08 -5.64
N ALA A 205 -15.77 -9.65 -6.88
CA ALA A 205 -15.21 -10.51 -7.91
C ALA A 205 -13.79 -11.01 -7.59
N TRP A 206 -13.11 -10.36 -6.64
CA TRP A 206 -11.76 -10.73 -6.19
C TRP A 206 -11.80 -11.51 -4.87
N ILE A 207 -12.62 -11.07 -3.92
CA ILE A 207 -12.75 -11.67 -2.58
C ILE A 207 -13.39 -13.07 -2.66
N LEU A 208 -14.33 -13.27 -3.58
CA LEU A 208 -15.03 -14.56 -3.76
C LEU A 208 -14.30 -15.55 -4.69
N ARG A 209 -13.12 -15.19 -5.20
CA ARG A 209 -12.34 -16.12 -6.01
C ARG A 209 -11.82 -17.27 -5.15
N GLU A 210 -12.35 -18.43 -5.33
CA GLU A 210 -11.72 -19.65 -4.85
C GLU A 210 -10.36 -19.84 -5.53
N PRO A 211 -9.32 -20.25 -4.79
CA PRO A 211 -8.03 -20.58 -5.40
C PRO A 211 -8.24 -21.75 -6.38
N VAL A 212 -8.17 -21.44 -7.67
CA VAL A 212 -8.18 -22.49 -8.70
C VAL A 212 -6.82 -23.19 -8.65
N LEU A 213 -6.76 -24.34 -8.00
CA LEU A 213 -5.62 -25.23 -8.09
C LEU A 213 -5.55 -25.72 -9.55
N LYS A 214 -4.58 -25.21 -10.31
CA LYS A 214 -4.28 -25.79 -11.62
C LYS A 214 -3.78 -27.22 -11.40
N PRO A 215 -4.38 -28.25 -12.02
CA PRO A 215 -3.83 -29.59 -11.95
C PRO A 215 -2.40 -29.55 -12.52
N LEU A 216 -1.47 -30.16 -11.78
CA LEU A 216 -0.14 -30.43 -12.30
C LEU A 216 -0.35 -31.33 -13.53
N VAL A 217 -0.11 -30.79 -14.70
CA VAL A 217 -0.05 -31.59 -15.94
C VAL A 217 1.20 -32.46 -15.82
N PRO A 218 1.06 -33.81 -15.92
CA PRO A 218 2.20 -34.71 -15.84
C PRO A 218 3.17 -34.51 -17.00
#